data_44db5820c32ff31a26e132e164fe09e4
#
_entry.id   44db5820c32ff31a26e132e164fe09e4
#
_cell.length_a   1.000
_cell.length_b   1.000
_cell.length_c   1.000
_cell.angle_alpha   90.00
_cell.angle_beta   90.00
_cell.angle_gamma   90.00
#
_symmetry.space_group_name_H-M   'P 1'
#
loop_
_entity.id
_entity.type
_entity.pdbx_description
1 polymer ?
#
loop_
_entity_poly.entity_id
_entity_poly.type
_entity_poly.pdbx_seq_one_letter_code
_entity_poly.pdbx_strand_id
1 'polypeptide(L)'
;MAEENTIERIKCVIIGSGPAGYTAAIYAARANLKPVLYTGLQMGGQLTTTTEVENFPGYPEGVTGPVMMEDMRKQAERFGTDIRFGIVTAVDFSGHPHKLTIDDCKQIEADAVIIATGASAKY
;
A
#
# COMPACT_ATOMS: atom_id res chain seq x y z
N MET A 1 24.03 14.27 -11.90
CA MET A 1 24.43 13.88 -10.55
C MET A 1 24.36 12.38 -10.42
N ALA A 2 25.30 11.83 -9.72
CA ALA A 2 25.35 10.37 -9.59
C ALA A 2 24.11 9.81 -8.88
N GLU A 3 23.62 10.54 -7.91
CA GLU A 3 22.48 10.07 -7.15
C GLU A 3 21.21 9.97 -7.99
N GLU A 4 21.14 10.66 -9.13
CA GLU A 4 19.97 10.60 -10.00
C GLU A 4 19.81 9.22 -10.63
N ASN A 5 20.90 8.47 -10.70
CA ASN A 5 20.86 7.13 -11.29
C ASN A 5 20.75 6.03 -10.24
N THR A 6 20.64 6.44 -8.97
CA THR A 6 20.54 5.48 -7.89
C THR A 6 19.12 4.95 -7.82
N ILE A 7 18.97 3.64 -7.91
CA ILE A 7 17.67 3.00 -7.81
C ILE A 7 17.49 2.52 -6.39
N GLU A 8 16.39 2.94 -5.77
CA GLU A 8 16.10 2.55 -4.39
C GLU A 8 15.78 1.06 -4.34
N ARG A 9 16.40 0.35 -3.41
CA ARG A 9 16.12 -1.06 -3.18
C ARG A 9 15.26 -1.18 -1.93
N ILE A 10 14.11 -1.83 -2.06
CA ILE A 10 13.12 -1.95 -1.00
C ILE A 10 12.90 -3.43 -0.72
N LYS A 11 12.89 -3.80 0.55
CA LYS A 11 12.74 -5.19 0.93
C LYS A 11 11.34 -5.71 0.60
N CYS A 12 10.30 -4.93 0.89
CA CYS A 12 8.91 -5.33 0.66
C CYS A 12 8.11 -4.12 0.20
N VAL A 13 7.54 -4.21 -1.01
CA VAL A 13 6.68 -3.17 -1.55
C VAL A 13 5.25 -3.67 -1.56
N ILE A 14 4.34 -2.84 -1.07
CA ILE A 14 2.90 -3.15 -1.05
C ILE A 14 2.21 -2.18 -2.00
N ILE A 15 1.46 -2.71 -2.95
CA ILE A 15 0.75 -1.90 -3.94
C ILE A 15 -0.72 -1.88 -3.56
N GLY A 16 -1.18 -0.72 -3.11
CA GLY A 16 -2.57 -0.53 -2.75
C GLY A 16 -2.75 -0.16 -1.29
N SER A 17 -3.75 0.68 -1.01
CA SER A 17 -3.98 1.24 0.32
C SER A 17 -5.40 0.98 0.83
N GLY A 18 -6.04 -0.08 0.36
CA GLY A 18 -7.28 -0.54 0.96
C GLY A 18 -7.00 -1.39 2.20
N PRO A 19 -8.04 -2.04 2.73
CA PRO A 19 -7.85 -2.85 3.95
C PRO A 19 -6.80 -3.93 3.80
N ALA A 20 -6.74 -4.59 2.65
CA ALA A 20 -5.76 -5.65 2.45
C ALA A 20 -4.34 -5.10 2.47
N GLY A 21 -4.12 -3.94 1.83
CA GLY A 21 -2.80 -3.33 1.81
C GLY A 21 -2.32 -2.92 3.19
N TYR A 22 -3.17 -2.25 3.95
CA TYR A 22 -2.80 -1.85 5.30
C TYR A 22 -2.60 -3.04 6.23
N THR A 23 -3.43 -4.09 6.07
CA THR A 23 -3.26 -5.30 6.87
C THR A 23 -1.91 -5.94 6.58
N ALA A 24 -1.55 -6.06 5.29
CA ALA A 24 -0.26 -6.60 4.91
C ALA A 24 0.88 -5.75 5.48
N ALA A 25 0.72 -4.42 5.43
CA ALA A 25 1.74 -3.51 5.94
C ALA A 25 1.97 -3.70 7.43
N ILE A 26 0.90 -3.86 8.20
CA ILE A 26 1.01 -4.05 9.65
C ILE A 26 1.84 -5.30 9.96
N TYR A 27 1.49 -6.41 9.30
CA TYR A 27 2.21 -7.65 9.58
C TYR A 27 3.64 -7.62 9.06
N ALA A 28 3.87 -7.03 7.89
CA ALA A 28 5.23 -6.93 7.35
C ALA A 28 6.11 -6.04 8.23
N ALA A 29 5.55 -4.93 8.72
CA ALA A 29 6.29 -4.03 9.58
C ALA A 29 6.65 -4.71 10.90
N ARG A 30 5.70 -5.46 11.47
CA ARG A 30 5.97 -6.18 12.71
C ARG A 30 7.00 -7.29 12.52
N ALA A 31 7.12 -7.80 11.31
CA ALA A 31 8.15 -8.80 10.99
C ALA A 31 9.48 -8.14 10.63
N ASN A 32 9.59 -6.83 10.79
CA ASN A 32 10.81 -6.07 10.51
C ASN A 32 11.23 -6.11 9.05
N LEU A 33 10.26 -6.14 8.16
CA LEU A 33 10.52 -6.19 6.72
C LEU A 33 10.59 -4.80 6.10
N LYS A 34 10.38 -3.75 6.88
CA LYS A 34 10.48 -2.34 6.45
C LYS A 34 9.65 -2.10 5.19
N PRO A 35 8.34 -2.34 5.25
CA PRO A 35 7.51 -2.23 4.05
C PRO A 35 7.33 -0.79 3.62
N VAL A 36 7.24 -0.62 2.29
CA VAL A 36 6.85 0.64 1.66
C VAL A 36 5.54 0.39 0.96
N LEU A 37 4.53 1.21 1.23
CA LEU A 37 3.21 1.06 0.65
C LEU A 37 2.94 2.24 -0.27
N TYR A 38 2.60 1.95 -1.53
CA TYR A 38 2.19 2.97 -2.49
C TYR A 38 0.67 3.00 -2.58
N THR A 39 0.10 4.19 -2.39
CA THR A 39 -1.34 4.34 -2.17
C THR A 39 -2.19 4.21 -3.43
N GLY A 40 -1.65 4.59 -4.57
CA GLY A 40 -2.45 4.65 -5.79
C GLY A 40 -3.30 5.92 -5.83
N LEU A 41 -4.31 5.90 -6.69
CA LEU A 41 -5.15 7.07 -6.90
C LEU A 41 -6.11 7.33 -5.75
N GLN A 42 -6.63 6.29 -5.15
CA GLN A 42 -7.63 6.43 -4.09
C GLN A 42 -7.12 5.75 -2.83
N MET A 43 -6.59 6.58 -1.93
CA MET A 43 -6.10 6.06 -0.66
C MET A 43 -7.27 5.52 0.16
N GLY A 44 -7.12 4.33 0.73
CA GLY A 44 -8.17 3.67 1.46
C GLY A 44 -9.07 2.81 0.61
N GLY A 45 -8.91 2.86 -0.72
CA GLY A 45 -9.67 2.00 -1.64
C GLY A 45 -11.15 2.33 -1.63
N GLN A 46 -11.96 1.32 -1.86
CA GLN A 46 -13.41 1.50 -1.97
C GLN A 46 -14.07 1.92 -0.66
N LEU A 47 -13.43 1.66 0.47
CA LEU A 47 -14.02 2.00 1.76
C LEU A 47 -14.09 3.51 1.99
N THR A 48 -13.35 4.31 1.22
CA THR A 48 -13.47 5.75 1.33
C THR A 48 -14.78 6.27 0.79
N THR A 49 -15.50 5.47 -0.02
CA THR A 49 -16.80 5.85 -0.56
C THR A 49 -17.95 5.24 0.20
N THR A 50 -17.66 4.45 1.23
CA THR A 50 -18.67 3.79 2.04
C THR A 50 -18.97 4.62 3.29
N THR A 51 -20.26 4.86 3.57
CA THR A 51 -20.59 5.66 4.74
C THR A 51 -20.53 4.87 6.04
N GLU A 52 -20.92 3.61 6.01
CA GLU A 52 -20.95 2.80 7.22
C GLU A 52 -20.48 1.40 6.96
N VAL A 53 -19.60 0.90 7.84
CA VAL A 53 -19.07 -0.46 7.78
C VAL A 53 -19.45 -1.17 9.06
N GLU A 54 -20.19 -2.27 8.94
CA GLU A 54 -20.69 -2.97 10.11
C GLU A 54 -20.14 -4.38 10.24
N ASN A 55 -19.50 -4.87 9.19
CA ASN A 55 -19.06 -6.27 9.14
C ASN A 55 -17.56 -6.45 9.26
N PHE A 56 -16.85 -5.41 9.70
CA PHE A 56 -15.42 -5.55 9.95
C PHE A 56 -15.19 -5.75 11.44
N PRO A 57 -14.47 -6.81 11.83
CA PRO A 57 -14.27 -7.09 13.26
C PRO A 57 -13.53 -5.96 13.96
N GLY A 58 -13.88 -5.72 15.19
CA GLY A 58 -13.24 -4.70 16.01
C GLY A 58 -14.04 -3.43 16.19
N TYR A 59 -15.16 -3.31 15.52
CA TYR A 59 -16.04 -2.14 15.62
C TYR A 59 -17.46 -2.61 15.95
N PRO A 60 -17.74 -2.89 17.23
CA PRO A 60 -19.03 -3.50 17.60
C PRO A 60 -20.23 -2.60 17.30
N GLU A 61 -20.02 -1.29 17.22
CA GLU A 61 -21.10 -0.36 16.92
C GLU A 61 -21.00 0.21 15.51
N GLY A 62 -20.15 -0.41 14.66
CA GLY A 62 -19.93 0.08 13.31
C GLY A 62 -18.92 1.20 13.25
N VAL A 63 -18.57 1.60 12.04
CA VAL A 63 -17.61 2.68 11.80
C VAL A 63 -17.84 3.16 10.37
N THR A 64 -17.55 4.46 10.12
CA THR A 64 -17.57 4.92 8.73
C THR A 64 -16.34 4.42 8.00
N GLY A 65 -16.46 4.24 6.68
CA GLY A 65 -15.33 3.80 5.87
C GLY A 65 -14.11 4.69 6.01
N PRO A 66 -14.27 6.03 5.84
CA PRO A 66 -13.12 6.92 5.97
C PRO A 66 -12.42 6.85 7.33
N VAL A 67 -13.19 6.76 8.42
CA VAL A 67 -12.60 6.67 9.76
C VAL A 67 -11.84 5.36 9.92
N MET A 68 -12.41 4.24 9.45
CA MET A 68 -11.75 2.96 9.53
C MET A 68 -10.43 2.96 8.75
N MET A 69 -10.44 3.54 7.54
CA MET A 69 -9.23 3.58 6.74
C MET A 69 -8.16 4.46 7.36
N GLU A 70 -8.56 5.54 8.00
CA GLU A 70 -7.61 6.39 8.71
C GLU A 70 -7.01 5.66 9.89
N ASP A 71 -7.83 4.90 10.63
CA ASP A 71 -7.33 4.09 11.75
C ASP A 71 -6.31 3.06 11.26
N MET A 72 -6.61 2.39 10.14
CA MET A 72 -5.69 1.38 9.61
C MET A 72 -4.39 2.01 9.13
N ARG A 73 -4.47 3.19 8.49
CA ARG A 73 -3.27 3.89 8.06
C ARG A 73 -2.38 4.25 9.25
N LYS A 74 -2.98 4.80 10.29
CA LYS A 74 -2.24 5.18 11.48
C LYS A 74 -1.60 3.96 12.15
N GLN A 75 -2.33 2.85 12.16
CA GLN A 75 -1.80 1.63 12.74
C GLN A 75 -0.60 1.11 11.96
N ALA A 76 -0.67 1.13 10.62
CA ALA A 76 0.45 0.71 9.80
C ALA A 76 1.66 1.61 10.02
N GLU A 77 1.43 2.93 10.09
CA GLU A 77 2.52 3.88 10.34
C GLU A 77 3.15 3.68 11.71
N ARG A 78 2.33 3.34 12.70
CA ARG A 78 2.83 3.14 14.06
C ARG A 78 3.89 2.03 14.11
N PHE A 79 3.75 1.03 13.28
CA PHE A 79 4.71 -0.07 13.25
C PHE A 79 5.86 0.14 12.27
N GLY A 80 5.89 1.29 11.60
CA GLY A 80 7.03 1.67 10.78
C GLY A 80 6.84 1.52 9.28
N THR A 81 5.60 1.34 8.81
CA THR A 81 5.35 1.32 7.37
C THR A 81 5.59 2.71 6.77
N ASP A 82 6.35 2.75 5.67
CA ASP A 82 6.57 3.97 4.91
C ASP A 82 5.47 4.06 3.87
N ILE A 83 4.52 4.97 4.09
CA ILE A 83 3.36 5.14 3.21
C ILE A 83 3.65 6.29 2.25
N ARG A 84 3.64 5.99 0.97
CA ARG A 84 3.96 6.96 -0.09
C ARG A 84 2.78 7.16 -1.00
N PHE A 85 2.50 8.41 -1.31
CA PHE A 85 1.49 8.76 -2.30
C PHE A 85 2.11 8.58 -3.68
N GLY A 86 1.57 7.65 -4.45
CA GLY A 86 2.11 7.38 -5.77
C GLY A 86 1.41 6.22 -6.42
N ILE A 87 1.53 6.14 -7.74
CA ILE A 87 0.89 5.11 -8.53
C ILE A 87 1.97 4.23 -9.14
N VAL A 88 1.87 2.92 -8.90
CA VAL A 88 2.74 1.97 -9.59
C VAL A 88 2.17 1.81 -11.00
N THR A 89 2.91 2.33 -11.98
CA THR A 89 2.41 2.39 -13.36
C THR A 89 2.94 1.24 -14.22
N ALA A 90 4.02 0.58 -13.81
CA ALA A 90 4.55 -0.56 -14.54
C ALA A 90 5.31 -1.46 -13.59
N VAL A 91 5.32 -2.75 -13.89
CA VAL A 91 6.07 -3.73 -13.12
C VAL A 91 6.80 -4.66 -14.08
N ASP A 92 7.92 -5.19 -13.62
CA ASP A 92 8.68 -6.20 -14.35
C ASP A 92 9.09 -7.27 -13.35
N PHE A 93 8.42 -8.39 -13.42
CA PHE A 93 8.66 -9.51 -12.52
C PHE A 93 9.46 -10.63 -13.20
N SER A 94 10.07 -10.35 -14.35
CA SER A 94 10.77 -11.38 -15.11
C SER A 94 12.06 -11.84 -14.43
N GLY A 95 12.60 -11.04 -13.53
CA GLY A 95 13.81 -11.39 -12.81
C GLY A 95 13.72 -10.97 -11.36
N HIS A 96 14.84 -11.08 -10.67
CA HIS A 96 14.93 -10.65 -9.28
C HIS A 96 16.18 -9.77 -9.13
N PRO A 97 16.07 -8.57 -8.54
CA PRO A 97 14.88 -8.04 -7.87
C PRO A 97 13.77 -7.67 -8.85
N HIS A 98 12.56 -7.58 -8.33
CA HIS A 98 11.43 -7.08 -9.10
C HIS A 98 11.60 -5.59 -9.36
N LYS A 99 11.18 -5.13 -10.53
CA LYS A 99 11.32 -3.72 -10.89
C LYS A 99 9.95 -3.08 -11.02
N LEU A 100 9.81 -1.91 -10.46
CA LEU A 100 8.55 -1.16 -10.49
C LEU A 100 8.82 0.26 -10.92
N THR A 101 7.86 0.82 -11.67
CA THR A 101 7.90 2.22 -12.08
C THR A 101 6.79 2.97 -11.36
N ILE A 102 7.14 4.10 -10.77
CA ILE A 102 6.22 4.91 -9.98
C ILE A 102 5.95 6.21 -10.75
N ASP A 103 4.67 6.52 -10.97
CA ASP A 103 4.24 7.76 -11.62
C ASP A 103 4.92 7.97 -12.98
N ASP A 104 5.17 6.89 -13.70
CA ASP A 104 5.80 6.89 -15.03
C ASP A 104 7.20 7.47 -15.07
N CYS A 105 7.83 7.74 -13.93
CA CYS A 105 9.14 8.41 -13.96
C CYS A 105 10.18 7.82 -13.02
N LYS A 106 9.81 7.30 -11.87
CA LYS A 106 10.78 6.80 -10.90
C LYS A 106 10.79 5.28 -10.90
N GLN A 107 11.98 4.69 -10.94
CA GLN A 107 12.11 3.24 -10.85
C GLN A 107 12.63 2.83 -9.49
N ILE A 108 12.05 1.76 -8.96
CA ILE A 108 12.50 1.14 -7.71
C ILE A 108 12.68 -0.35 -7.93
N GLU A 109 13.41 -0.98 -7.02
CA GLU A 109 13.62 -2.43 -7.01
C GLU A 109 13.13 -2.99 -5.69
N ALA A 110 12.48 -4.15 -5.75
CA ALA A 110 11.90 -4.77 -4.57
C ALA A 110 12.29 -6.22 -4.48
N ASP A 111 12.59 -6.67 -3.24
CA ASP A 111 12.83 -8.08 -3.01
C ASP A 111 11.53 -8.87 -3.03
N ALA A 112 10.46 -8.29 -2.51
CA ALA A 112 9.14 -8.90 -2.50
C ALA A 112 8.09 -7.85 -2.78
N VAL A 113 7.00 -8.25 -3.46
CA VAL A 113 5.91 -7.36 -3.81
C VAL A 113 4.60 -8.01 -3.39
N ILE A 114 3.77 -7.25 -2.70
CA ILE A 114 2.42 -7.67 -2.35
C ILE A 114 1.44 -6.81 -3.14
N ILE A 115 0.60 -7.47 -3.93
CA ILE A 115 -0.36 -6.78 -4.78
C ILE A 115 -1.71 -6.78 -4.07
N ALA A 116 -2.16 -5.59 -3.70
CA ALA A 116 -3.41 -5.42 -2.98
C ALA A 116 -4.17 -4.24 -3.57
N THR A 117 -4.29 -4.24 -4.91
CA THR A 117 -4.80 -3.08 -5.64
C THR A 117 -6.32 -2.91 -5.53
N GLY A 118 -7.01 -3.95 -5.07
CA GLY A 118 -8.45 -3.85 -4.92
C GLY A 118 -9.21 -3.96 -6.23
N ALA A 119 -10.42 -3.45 -6.22
CA ALA A 119 -11.30 -3.52 -7.37
C ALA A 119 -12.03 -2.20 -7.53
N SER A 120 -12.52 -1.97 -8.75
CA SER A 120 -13.38 -0.83 -9.05
C SER A 120 -14.70 -1.35 -9.58
N ALA A 121 -15.77 -0.62 -9.31
CA ALA A 121 -17.08 -1.00 -9.83
C ALA A 121 -17.07 -0.90 -11.36
N LYS A 122 -17.72 -1.85 -12.00
CA LYS A 122 -17.87 -1.83 -13.45
C LYS A 122 -19.31 -1.44 -13.80
N TYR A 123 -19.42 -0.56 -14.76
CA TYR A 123 -20.71 -0.08 -15.20
C TYR A 123 -20.99 -0.54 -16.61
#